data_8a344d8ccdc318cd6cb9a0c1be31f51e
#
_entry.id   8a344d8ccdc318cd6cb9a0c1be31f51e
#
_cell.length_a   1.000
_cell.length_b   1.000
_cell.length_c   1.000
_cell.angle_alpha   90.00
_cell.angle_beta   90.00
_cell.angle_gamma   90.00
#
_symmetry.space_group_name_H-M   'P 1'
#
loop_
_entity.id
_entity.type
_entity.pdbx_description
1 polymer ?
#
loop_
_entity_poly.entity_id
_entity_poly.type
_entity_poly.pdbx_seq_one_letter_code
_entity_poly.pdbx_strand_id
1 'polypeptide(L)'
;VLARTEVVVFDKTGTLTRGVFNVTAIHPDRCDESTLLELAALAECWSDHPISRSIKDAWGKEIDSARVAGVEELSGRGVRALVDGRTVWAGNDKLMEEAGVSWHPCHKTGTTVHVAVDGEYMGHLVISDEVKPDAAQAIAALRQAGVRRTVMLTGDARAVGEAVAAELGLDEVHAQLLPADKVARVEELL
;
A
#
# COMPACT_ATOMS: atom_id res chain seq x y z
N VAL A 1 30.98 17.51 -4.56
CA VAL A 1 30.09 17.13 -5.69
C VAL A 1 28.70 17.72 -5.48
N LEU A 2 28.11 17.70 -4.30
CA LEU A 2 26.77 18.28 -4.03
C LEU A 2 26.64 19.78 -4.26
N ALA A 3 27.75 20.52 -4.16
CA ALA A 3 27.76 21.99 -4.35
C ALA A 3 27.39 22.48 -5.77
N ARG A 4 27.21 21.55 -6.73
CA ARG A 4 26.80 21.85 -8.11
C ARG A 4 25.53 21.11 -8.53
N THR A 5 24.91 20.37 -7.62
CA THR A 5 23.72 19.59 -7.91
C THR A 5 22.50 20.50 -7.82
N GLU A 6 21.83 20.72 -8.95
CA GLU A 6 20.63 21.55 -9.01
C GLU A 6 19.35 20.74 -8.86
N VAL A 7 19.34 19.51 -9.32
CA VAL A 7 18.18 18.60 -9.30
C VAL A 7 18.55 17.30 -8.59
N VAL A 8 17.71 16.85 -7.68
CA VAL A 8 17.83 15.54 -7.04
C VAL A 8 16.57 14.73 -7.31
N VAL A 9 16.77 13.53 -7.81
CA VAL A 9 15.69 12.59 -8.13
C VAL A 9 15.75 11.43 -7.14
N PHE A 10 14.62 11.14 -6.50
CA PHE A 10 14.47 10.06 -5.52
C PHE A 10 13.58 8.96 -6.05
N ASP A 11 13.93 7.72 -5.79
CA ASP A 11 12.94 6.66 -5.76
C ASP A 11 12.16 6.73 -4.44
N LYS A 12 10.86 6.37 -4.45
CA LYS A 12 10.03 6.38 -3.24
C LYS A 12 10.40 5.22 -2.32
N THR A 13 10.19 4.00 -2.81
CA THR A 13 10.25 2.77 -2.00
C THR A 13 11.67 2.39 -1.61
N GLY A 14 11.92 2.24 -0.32
CA GLY A 14 13.25 1.91 0.23
C GLY A 14 14.21 3.10 0.30
N THR A 15 13.90 4.24 -0.33
CA THR A 15 14.72 5.48 -0.32
C THR A 15 14.10 6.52 0.60
N LEU A 16 12.96 7.09 0.24
CA LEU A 16 12.20 8.03 1.07
C LEU A 16 11.33 7.31 2.10
N THR A 17 10.96 6.08 1.81
CA THR A 17 10.23 5.18 2.69
C THR A 17 11.12 4.03 3.15
N ARG A 18 10.67 3.28 4.14
CA ARG A 18 11.39 2.12 4.69
C ARG A 18 11.34 0.88 3.81
N GLY A 19 10.43 0.84 2.81
CA GLY A 19 10.14 -0.37 2.04
C GLY A 19 9.40 -1.43 2.85
N VAL A 20 8.80 -1.02 3.96
CA VAL A 20 8.03 -1.89 4.86
C VAL A 20 6.58 -1.45 4.83
N PHE A 21 5.71 -2.36 4.41
CA PHE A 21 4.27 -2.13 4.39
C PHE A 21 3.66 -2.44 5.76
N ASN A 22 2.86 -1.52 6.26
CA ASN A 22 2.16 -1.67 7.53
C ASN A 22 0.67 -1.36 7.35
N VAL A 23 -0.18 -2.04 8.12
CA VAL A 23 -1.58 -1.66 8.26
C VAL A 23 -1.64 -0.36 9.04
N THR A 24 -2.05 0.73 8.37
CA THR A 24 -2.07 2.08 8.95
C THR A 24 -3.47 2.53 9.35
N ALA A 25 -4.51 1.86 8.87
CA ALA A 25 -5.88 2.09 9.28
C ALA A 25 -6.73 0.83 9.10
N ILE A 26 -7.72 0.66 9.97
CA ILE A 26 -8.72 -0.40 9.95
C ILE A 26 -10.08 0.29 10.02
N HIS A 27 -10.91 0.07 9.01
CA HIS A 27 -12.24 0.66 8.91
C HIS A 27 -13.30 -0.43 8.82
N PRO A 28 -13.80 -0.92 9.97
CA PRO A 28 -14.86 -1.92 10.00
C PRO A 28 -16.20 -1.29 9.61
N ASP A 29 -17.09 -2.08 8.99
CA ASP A 29 -18.45 -1.69 8.67
C ASP A 29 -19.45 -2.52 9.51
N ARG A 30 -19.46 -3.84 9.35
CA ARG A 30 -20.42 -4.75 10.04
C ARG A 30 -19.78 -5.67 11.07
N CYS A 31 -18.58 -5.38 11.49
CA CYS A 31 -17.84 -6.12 12.51
C CYS A 31 -16.96 -5.16 13.30
N ASP A 32 -16.25 -5.64 14.30
CA ASP A 32 -15.21 -4.87 14.97
C ASP A 32 -13.86 -4.96 14.22
N GLU A 33 -12.90 -4.10 14.58
CA GLU A 33 -11.57 -4.04 13.98
C GLU A 33 -10.81 -5.36 14.08
N SER A 34 -10.93 -6.05 15.23
CA SER A 34 -10.26 -7.33 15.46
C SER A 34 -10.79 -8.41 14.54
N THR A 35 -12.11 -8.49 14.38
CA THR A 35 -12.76 -9.45 13.48
C THR A 35 -12.40 -9.19 12.02
N LEU A 36 -12.40 -7.91 11.60
CA LEU A 36 -12.02 -7.54 10.25
C LEU A 36 -10.58 -7.94 9.92
N LEU A 37 -9.66 -7.66 10.85
CA LEU A 37 -8.24 -7.99 10.69
C LEU A 37 -8.02 -9.51 10.70
N GLU A 38 -8.73 -10.25 11.56
CA GLU A 38 -8.68 -11.71 11.62
C GLU A 38 -9.13 -12.34 10.29
N LEU A 39 -10.28 -11.90 9.76
CA LEU A 39 -10.79 -12.39 8.48
C LEU A 39 -9.81 -12.15 7.33
N ALA A 40 -9.23 -10.96 7.26
CA ALA A 40 -8.21 -10.64 6.27
C ALA A 40 -6.96 -11.52 6.45
N ALA A 41 -6.46 -11.70 7.67
CA ALA A 41 -5.28 -12.51 7.96
C ALA A 41 -5.51 -14.00 7.64
N LEU A 42 -6.69 -14.53 7.92
CA LEU A 42 -7.07 -15.90 7.56
C LEU A 42 -7.16 -16.07 6.04
N ALA A 43 -7.83 -15.15 5.32
CA ALA A 43 -7.94 -15.23 3.87
C ALA A 43 -6.56 -15.17 3.18
N GLU A 44 -5.64 -14.37 3.71
CA GLU A 44 -4.28 -14.16 3.18
C GLU A 44 -3.22 -15.12 3.77
N CYS A 45 -3.63 -16.13 4.55
CA CYS A 45 -2.69 -16.95 5.33
C CYS A 45 -1.67 -17.71 4.47
N TRP A 46 -2.02 -18.09 3.25
CA TRP A 46 -1.15 -18.80 2.30
C TRP A 46 -0.39 -17.90 1.33
N SER A 47 -0.68 -16.60 1.30
CA SER A 47 -0.02 -15.65 0.43
C SER A 47 1.27 -15.11 1.06
N ASP A 48 2.34 -15.03 0.25
CA ASP A 48 3.63 -14.42 0.62
C ASP A 48 3.78 -12.99 0.10
N HIS A 49 2.71 -12.42 -0.47
CA HIS A 49 2.73 -11.05 -0.96
C HIS A 49 3.04 -10.06 0.18
N PRO A 50 3.79 -8.96 -0.05
CA PRO A 50 4.12 -7.98 1.00
C PRO A 50 2.89 -7.42 1.73
N ILE A 51 1.79 -7.21 1.02
CA ILE A 51 0.50 -6.78 1.60
C ILE A 51 -0.04 -7.84 2.56
N SER A 52 -0.02 -9.12 2.16
CA SER A 52 -0.49 -10.23 2.99
C SER A 52 0.36 -10.38 4.25
N ARG A 53 1.67 -10.21 4.13
CA ARG A 53 2.59 -10.21 5.28
C ARG A 53 2.26 -9.09 6.26
N SER A 54 2.02 -7.87 5.77
CA SER A 54 1.67 -6.75 6.65
C SER A 54 0.35 -6.96 7.39
N ILE A 55 -0.62 -7.62 6.77
CA ILE A 55 -1.89 -7.99 7.42
C ILE A 55 -1.65 -9.04 8.52
N LYS A 56 -0.85 -10.08 8.22
CA LYS A 56 -0.50 -11.13 9.19
C LYS A 56 0.30 -10.58 10.35
N ASP A 57 1.24 -9.67 10.09
CA ASP A 57 2.04 -9.00 11.12
C ASP A 57 1.17 -8.09 12.02
N ALA A 58 0.22 -7.37 11.44
CA ALA A 58 -0.74 -6.55 12.18
C ALA A 58 -1.67 -7.39 13.05
N TRP A 59 -2.09 -8.57 12.58
CA TRP A 59 -2.84 -9.51 13.38
C TRP A 59 -2.05 -9.98 14.61
N GLY A 60 -0.76 -10.26 14.45
CA GLY A 60 0.21 -10.51 15.53
C GLY A 60 -0.09 -11.74 16.40
N LYS A 61 -1.07 -12.56 16.02
CA LYS A 61 -1.42 -13.80 16.70
C LYS A 61 -1.23 -14.98 15.76
N GLU A 62 -1.22 -16.19 16.32
CA GLU A 62 -1.19 -17.41 15.52
C GLU A 62 -2.41 -17.49 14.60
N ILE A 63 -2.17 -17.80 13.34
CA ILE A 63 -3.21 -17.98 12.34
C ILE A 63 -3.49 -19.48 12.24
N ASP A 64 -4.67 -19.89 12.70
CA ASP A 64 -5.12 -21.26 12.57
C ASP A 64 -5.53 -21.56 11.12
N SER A 65 -4.57 -22.03 10.34
CA SER A 65 -4.78 -22.40 8.94
C SER A 65 -5.75 -23.57 8.74
N ALA A 66 -6.05 -24.35 9.78
CA ALA A 66 -7.04 -25.42 9.70
C ALA A 66 -8.48 -24.86 9.51
N ARG A 67 -8.72 -23.62 9.87
CA ARG A 67 -9.97 -22.89 9.61
C ARG A 67 -10.16 -22.47 8.15
N VAL A 68 -9.09 -22.58 7.35
CA VAL A 68 -9.05 -22.04 5.98
C VAL A 68 -8.99 -23.17 4.96
N ALA A 69 -9.90 -23.13 4.01
CA ALA A 69 -9.96 -24.08 2.89
C ALA A 69 -10.19 -23.31 1.56
N GLY A 70 -9.93 -23.97 0.44
CA GLY A 70 -10.31 -23.49 -0.88
C GLY A 70 -9.78 -22.11 -1.23
N VAL A 71 -8.52 -21.83 -0.88
CA VAL A 71 -7.88 -20.54 -1.20
C VAL A 71 -7.61 -20.44 -2.70
N GLU A 72 -8.08 -19.36 -3.30
CA GLU A 72 -7.88 -19.01 -4.69
C GLU A 72 -7.30 -17.60 -4.78
N GLU A 73 -6.12 -17.49 -5.37
CA GLU A 73 -5.49 -16.20 -5.64
C GLU A 73 -5.97 -15.68 -7.00
N LEU A 74 -6.58 -14.49 -7.00
CA LEU A 74 -7.10 -13.81 -8.17
C LEU A 74 -6.10 -12.72 -8.57
N SER A 75 -5.28 -13.02 -9.58
CA SER A 75 -4.14 -12.20 -9.98
C SER A 75 -4.50 -10.71 -10.16
N GLY A 76 -3.78 -9.83 -9.45
CA GLY A 76 -3.98 -8.39 -9.46
C GLY A 76 -5.28 -7.89 -8.80
N ARG A 77 -6.02 -8.77 -8.09
CA ARG A 77 -7.29 -8.43 -7.43
C ARG A 77 -7.30 -8.74 -5.94
N GLY A 78 -6.78 -9.89 -5.53
CA GLY A 78 -6.76 -10.35 -4.15
C GLY A 78 -6.98 -11.84 -4.04
N VAL A 79 -7.59 -12.27 -2.95
CA VAL A 79 -7.84 -13.69 -2.64
C VAL A 79 -9.30 -13.96 -2.31
N ARG A 80 -9.72 -15.18 -2.61
CA ARG A 80 -10.97 -15.77 -2.14
C ARG A 80 -10.65 -17.02 -1.33
N ALA A 81 -11.21 -17.17 -0.15
CA ALA A 81 -10.98 -18.31 0.71
C ALA A 81 -12.26 -18.75 1.41
N LEU A 82 -12.34 -20.01 1.81
CA LEU A 82 -13.35 -20.50 2.73
C LEU A 82 -12.76 -20.47 4.14
N VAL A 83 -13.31 -19.63 5.00
CA VAL A 83 -12.93 -19.50 6.41
C VAL A 83 -14.10 -19.95 7.28
N ASP A 84 -13.91 -20.99 8.06
CA ASP A 84 -14.97 -21.62 8.86
C ASP A 84 -16.25 -21.95 8.04
N GLY A 85 -16.07 -22.37 6.78
CA GLY A 85 -17.15 -22.67 5.85
C GLY A 85 -17.84 -21.46 5.21
N ARG A 86 -17.40 -20.24 5.50
CA ARG A 86 -17.90 -18.99 4.90
C ARG A 86 -16.95 -18.49 3.82
N THR A 87 -17.49 -17.96 2.73
CA THR A 87 -16.67 -17.41 1.66
C THR A 87 -16.18 -16.01 2.03
N VAL A 88 -14.88 -15.86 2.17
CA VAL A 88 -14.21 -14.58 2.46
C VAL A 88 -13.48 -14.10 1.21
N TRP A 89 -13.69 -12.84 0.86
CA TRP A 89 -13.00 -12.13 -0.20
C TRP A 89 -12.15 -11.04 0.42
N ALA A 90 -10.87 -10.98 0.08
CA ALA A 90 -9.95 -9.93 0.53
C ALA A 90 -9.16 -9.40 -0.65
N GLY A 91 -9.31 -8.11 -0.99
CA GLY A 91 -8.62 -7.53 -2.14
C GLY A 91 -9.08 -6.13 -2.51
N ASN A 92 -8.84 -5.76 -3.77
CA ASN A 92 -9.17 -4.41 -4.26
C ASN A 92 -10.66 -4.25 -4.64
N ASP A 93 -11.01 -3.06 -5.09
CA ASP A 93 -12.35 -2.69 -5.55
C ASP A 93 -12.87 -3.62 -6.66
N LYS A 94 -12.03 -4.00 -7.62
CA LYS A 94 -12.41 -4.92 -8.71
C LYS A 94 -12.81 -6.29 -8.19
N LEU A 95 -12.18 -6.75 -7.11
CA LEU A 95 -12.57 -8.01 -6.47
C LEU A 95 -13.94 -7.90 -5.82
N MET A 96 -14.27 -6.77 -5.21
CA MET A 96 -15.60 -6.52 -4.63
C MET A 96 -16.69 -6.46 -5.71
N GLU A 97 -16.39 -5.83 -6.84
CA GLU A 97 -17.29 -5.81 -8.00
C GLU A 97 -17.56 -7.21 -8.55
N GLU A 98 -16.53 -8.04 -8.66
CA GLU A 98 -16.65 -9.45 -9.09
C GLU A 98 -17.46 -10.29 -8.10
N ALA A 99 -17.29 -10.05 -6.82
CA ALA A 99 -18.07 -10.68 -5.75
C ALA A 99 -19.53 -10.16 -5.68
N GLY A 100 -19.88 -9.13 -6.45
CA GLY A 100 -21.20 -8.49 -6.42
C GLY A 100 -21.49 -7.74 -5.12
N VAL A 101 -20.45 -7.29 -4.43
CA VAL A 101 -20.53 -6.62 -3.13
C VAL A 101 -20.41 -5.12 -3.28
N SER A 102 -21.34 -4.37 -2.71
CA SER A 102 -21.22 -2.91 -2.60
C SER A 102 -20.17 -2.56 -1.56
N TRP A 103 -19.20 -1.75 -1.94
CA TRP A 103 -18.08 -1.35 -1.10
C TRP A 103 -18.02 0.18 -0.93
N HIS A 104 -17.24 0.65 0.04
CA HIS A 104 -17.06 2.08 0.31
C HIS A 104 -15.64 2.51 -0.11
N PRO A 105 -15.51 3.63 -0.84
CA PRO A 105 -14.20 4.17 -1.18
C PRO A 105 -13.48 4.64 0.09
N CYS A 106 -12.17 4.43 0.10
CA CYS A 106 -11.32 4.92 1.18
C CYS A 106 -10.64 6.22 0.76
N HIS A 107 -10.66 7.22 1.64
CA HIS A 107 -9.98 8.51 1.43
C HIS A 107 -8.58 8.56 2.05
N LYS A 108 -8.17 7.51 2.74
CA LYS A 108 -6.81 7.39 3.30
C LYS A 108 -5.82 6.98 2.21
N THR A 109 -4.62 7.55 2.29
CA THR A 109 -3.54 7.24 1.37
C THR A 109 -2.95 5.87 1.67
N GLY A 110 -2.85 5.02 0.65
CA GLY A 110 -2.31 3.67 0.76
C GLY A 110 -3.00 2.68 -0.17
N THR A 111 -2.62 1.42 -0.05
CA THR A 111 -3.31 0.30 -0.70
C THR A 111 -4.49 -0.11 0.16
N THR A 112 -5.69 -0.05 -0.41
CA THR A 112 -6.91 -0.49 0.29
C THR A 112 -7.15 -1.96 0.00
N VAL A 113 -7.35 -2.74 1.07
CA VAL A 113 -7.80 -4.13 1.02
C VAL A 113 -9.20 -4.20 1.61
N HIS A 114 -10.18 -4.38 0.74
CA HIS A 114 -11.58 -4.59 1.11
C HIS A 114 -11.81 -6.03 1.53
N VAL A 115 -12.68 -6.24 2.50
CA VAL A 115 -13.06 -7.57 2.98
C VAL A 115 -14.56 -7.74 2.90
N ALA A 116 -14.99 -8.86 2.33
CA ALA A 116 -16.39 -9.26 2.29
C ALA A 116 -16.55 -10.73 2.72
N VAL A 117 -17.67 -11.06 3.29
CA VAL A 117 -18.01 -12.42 3.74
C VAL A 117 -19.42 -12.77 3.29
N ASP A 118 -19.56 -13.88 2.53
CA ASP A 118 -20.84 -14.39 2.01
C ASP A 118 -21.67 -13.31 1.30
N GLY A 119 -21.01 -12.41 0.55
CA GLY A 119 -21.66 -11.34 -0.19
C GLY A 119 -21.96 -10.07 0.63
N GLU A 120 -21.58 -10.01 1.90
CA GLU A 120 -21.71 -8.83 2.75
C GLU A 120 -20.36 -8.13 2.94
N TYR A 121 -20.36 -6.80 2.77
CA TYR A 121 -19.17 -5.98 3.01
C TYR A 121 -18.88 -5.86 4.50
N MET A 122 -17.65 -6.19 4.89
CA MET A 122 -17.23 -6.18 6.29
C MET A 122 -16.38 -4.95 6.65
N GLY A 123 -15.81 -4.28 5.65
CA GLY A 123 -14.95 -3.12 5.85
C GLY A 123 -13.68 -3.20 5.00
N HIS A 124 -12.69 -2.36 5.34
CA HIS A 124 -11.40 -2.35 4.63
C HIS A 124 -10.24 -2.02 5.54
N LEU A 125 -9.06 -2.46 5.12
CA LEU A 125 -7.77 -2.14 5.70
C LEU A 125 -7.02 -1.19 4.76
N VAL A 126 -6.23 -0.28 5.31
CA VAL A 126 -5.31 0.57 4.55
C VAL A 126 -3.88 0.18 4.89
N ILE A 127 -3.10 -0.09 3.87
CA ILE A 127 -1.71 -0.53 4.00
C ILE A 127 -0.84 0.47 3.26
N SER A 128 0.15 1.01 3.95
CA SER A 128 1.07 2.01 3.39
C SER A 128 2.51 1.66 3.71
N ASP A 129 3.39 2.06 2.81
CA ASP A 129 4.82 2.07 3.05
C ASP A 129 5.18 3.27 3.93
N GLU A 130 5.90 3.02 5.01
CA GLU A 130 6.18 4.03 6.03
C GLU A 130 7.28 5.00 5.56
N VAL A 131 6.99 6.29 5.56
CA VAL A 131 7.97 7.34 5.28
C VAL A 131 9.06 7.33 6.37
N LYS A 132 10.33 7.44 5.97
CA LYS A 132 11.43 7.51 6.92
C LYS A 132 11.32 8.79 7.77
N PRO A 133 11.51 8.72 9.09
CA PRO A 133 11.31 9.86 9.98
C PRO A 133 12.30 11.02 9.70
N ASP A 134 13.44 10.74 9.09
CA ASP A 134 14.48 11.69 8.72
C ASP A 134 14.37 12.19 7.27
N ALA A 135 13.45 11.66 6.46
CA ALA A 135 13.33 12.00 5.04
C ALA A 135 13.04 13.50 4.82
N ALA A 136 12.10 14.08 5.55
CA ALA A 136 11.79 15.51 5.42
C ALA A 136 12.98 16.40 5.80
N GLN A 137 13.72 16.03 6.86
CA GLN A 137 14.92 16.75 7.28
C GLN A 137 16.04 16.65 6.25
N ALA A 138 16.23 15.47 5.64
CA ALA A 138 17.22 15.26 4.58
C ALA A 138 16.90 16.12 3.36
N ILE A 139 15.64 16.22 2.94
CA ILE A 139 15.22 17.07 1.81
C ILE A 139 15.44 18.55 2.14
N ALA A 140 15.13 18.99 3.36
CA ALA A 140 15.38 20.35 3.80
C ALA A 140 16.90 20.68 3.78
N ALA A 141 17.75 19.75 4.22
CA ALA A 141 19.20 19.91 4.19
C ALA A 141 19.75 20.00 2.75
N LEU A 142 19.20 19.23 1.80
CA LEU A 142 19.57 19.33 0.38
C LEU A 142 19.25 20.71 -0.20
N ARG A 143 18.09 21.27 0.13
CA ARG A 143 17.69 22.63 -0.28
C ARG A 143 18.66 23.69 0.29
N GLN A 144 19.02 23.57 1.57
CA GLN A 144 20.01 24.44 2.18
C GLN A 144 21.40 24.33 1.51
N ALA A 145 21.73 23.13 1.00
CA ALA A 145 22.97 22.89 0.27
C ALA A 145 22.95 23.40 -1.20
N GLY A 146 21.84 24.01 -1.65
CA GLY A 146 21.72 24.63 -2.96
C GLY A 146 20.96 23.83 -4.00
N VAL A 147 20.33 22.69 -3.64
CA VAL A 147 19.43 21.94 -4.51
C VAL A 147 18.17 22.78 -4.76
N ARG A 148 17.86 23.00 -6.02
CA ARG A 148 16.76 23.85 -6.46
C ARG A 148 15.47 23.08 -6.72
N ARG A 149 15.60 21.79 -7.07
CA ARG A 149 14.48 20.97 -7.50
C ARG A 149 14.63 19.55 -6.96
N THR A 150 13.58 19.07 -6.30
CA THR A 150 13.48 17.71 -5.75
C THR A 150 12.35 16.98 -6.41
N VAL A 151 12.63 15.82 -7.01
CA VAL A 151 11.69 15.03 -7.81
C VAL A 151 11.59 13.63 -7.23
N MET A 152 10.38 13.10 -7.10
CA MET A 152 10.16 11.70 -6.71
C MET A 152 9.61 10.90 -7.89
N LEU A 153 10.16 9.69 -8.08
CA LEU A 153 9.67 8.70 -9.04
C LEU A 153 9.09 7.51 -8.26
N THR A 154 7.88 7.08 -8.64
CA THR A 154 7.24 5.92 -8.01
C THR A 154 6.39 5.12 -8.99
N GLY A 155 6.30 3.80 -8.78
CA GLY A 155 5.36 2.92 -9.47
C GLY A 155 3.95 2.94 -8.88
N ASP A 156 3.77 3.57 -7.71
CA ASP A 156 2.49 3.60 -7.00
C ASP A 156 1.44 4.46 -7.72
N ALA A 157 0.19 4.33 -7.27
CA ALA A 157 -0.90 5.18 -7.72
C ALA A 157 -0.58 6.67 -7.47
N ARG A 158 -1.08 7.54 -8.35
CA ARG A 158 -0.82 8.98 -8.31
C ARG A 158 -1.13 9.60 -6.95
N ALA A 159 -2.30 9.29 -6.38
CA ALA A 159 -2.72 9.82 -5.07
C ALA A 159 -1.75 9.48 -3.94
N VAL A 160 -1.16 8.28 -3.96
CA VAL A 160 -0.14 7.85 -2.99
C VAL A 160 1.13 8.66 -3.15
N GLY A 161 1.62 8.82 -4.39
CA GLY A 161 2.80 9.61 -4.70
C GLY A 161 2.65 11.08 -4.32
N GLU A 162 1.52 11.70 -4.69
CA GLU A 162 1.23 13.10 -4.37
C GLU A 162 1.16 13.36 -2.86
N ALA A 163 0.57 12.44 -2.09
CA ALA A 163 0.50 12.57 -0.64
C ALA A 163 1.89 12.52 0.03
N VAL A 164 2.75 11.57 -0.38
CA VAL A 164 4.11 11.49 0.13
C VAL A 164 4.94 12.71 -0.30
N ALA A 165 4.79 13.18 -1.54
CA ALA A 165 5.47 14.38 -2.02
C ALA A 165 5.06 15.63 -1.23
N ALA A 166 3.78 15.78 -0.92
CA ALA A 166 3.26 16.88 -0.11
C ALA A 166 3.77 16.82 1.34
N GLU A 167 3.77 15.63 1.96
CA GLU A 167 4.28 15.40 3.31
C GLU A 167 5.77 15.78 3.43
N LEU A 168 6.56 15.39 2.43
CA LEU A 168 8.00 15.64 2.39
C LEU A 168 8.41 17.00 1.82
N GLY A 169 7.43 17.73 1.26
CA GLY A 169 7.68 19.04 0.64
C GLY A 169 8.50 18.94 -0.66
N LEU A 170 8.31 17.87 -1.45
CA LEU A 170 8.96 17.71 -2.76
C LEU A 170 8.34 18.63 -3.80
N ASP A 171 9.13 19.01 -4.81
CA ASP A 171 8.67 19.94 -5.87
C ASP A 171 7.85 19.21 -6.93
N GLU A 172 8.23 17.95 -7.24
CA GLU A 172 7.56 17.15 -8.29
C GLU A 172 7.44 15.69 -7.91
N VAL A 173 6.42 15.06 -8.46
CA VAL A 173 6.21 13.61 -8.38
C VAL A 173 5.77 13.06 -9.73
N HIS A 174 6.39 11.97 -10.16
CA HIS A 174 5.95 11.16 -11.30
C HIS A 174 5.56 9.78 -10.76
N ALA A 175 4.29 9.47 -10.86
CA ALA A 175 3.68 8.25 -10.35
C ALA A 175 3.29 7.28 -11.48
N GLN A 176 2.92 6.06 -11.12
CA GLN A 176 2.48 5.00 -12.04
C GLN A 176 3.55 4.60 -13.08
N LEU A 177 4.83 4.75 -12.73
CA LEU A 177 5.96 4.47 -13.61
C LEU A 177 6.35 2.98 -13.54
N LEU A 178 6.56 2.38 -14.70
CA LEU A 178 7.28 1.12 -14.81
C LEU A 178 8.79 1.35 -14.61
N PRO A 179 9.59 0.31 -14.33
CA PRO A 179 11.04 0.46 -14.15
C PRO A 179 11.74 1.15 -15.32
N ALA A 180 11.34 0.85 -16.56
CA ALA A 180 11.88 1.49 -17.77
C ALA A 180 11.52 2.99 -17.85
N ASP A 181 10.31 3.35 -17.43
CA ASP A 181 9.85 4.74 -17.44
C ASP A 181 10.64 5.58 -16.43
N LYS A 182 11.03 5.00 -15.30
CA LYS A 182 11.87 5.67 -14.30
C LYS A 182 13.22 6.08 -14.89
N VAL A 183 13.84 5.18 -15.68
CA VAL A 183 15.12 5.47 -16.35
C VAL A 183 14.95 6.61 -17.36
N ALA A 184 13.93 6.52 -18.22
CA ALA A 184 13.65 7.56 -19.22
C ALA A 184 13.40 8.93 -18.56
N ARG A 185 12.68 8.96 -17.41
CA ARG A 185 12.44 10.21 -16.68
C ARG A 185 13.70 10.81 -16.08
N VAL A 186 14.62 9.99 -15.57
CA VAL A 186 15.91 10.48 -15.09
C VAL A 186 16.71 11.11 -16.24
N GLU A 187 16.74 10.48 -17.41
CA GLU A 187 17.42 10.99 -18.60
C GLU A 187 16.84 12.33 -19.09
N GLU A 188 15.52 12.50 -19.01
CA GLU A 188 14.86 13.77 -19.36
C GLU A 188 15.16 14.93 -18.38
N LEU A 189 15.51 14.60 -17.13
CA LEU A 189 15.76 15.57 -16.06
C LEU A 189 17.25 15.99 -15.97
N LEU A 190 18.14 15.30 -16.68
CA LEU A 190 19.57 15.58 -16.76
C LEU A 190 19.88 16.55 -17.90
#